data_40d973b303414b08ed52cbefc576b067
#
_entry.id   40d973b303414b08ed52cbefc576b067
#
_cell.length_a   1.000
_cell.length_b   1.000
_cell.length_c   1.000
_cell.angle_alpha   90.00
_cell.angle_beta   90.00
_cell.angle_gamma   90.00
#
_symmetry.space_group_name_H-M   'P 1'
#
loop_
_entity.id
_entity.type
_entity.pdbx_description
1 polymer ?
#
loop_
_entity_poly.entity_id
_entity_poly.type
_entity_poly.pdbx_seq_one_letter_code
_entity_poly.pdbx_strand_id
1 'polypeptide(L)'
;MKWPSGHRAVEAFFFSVRSSSLTPLLVICGPTGVGKTHTALRVAERVGGEIISADSRQIYRKLDIGTAKPTSYERRRVPHHLVNVLDPSDSFSAGEFGRRSRQFLESHRQQGAASLLVGGSGMYIEATVDGLGTSPATDEGLRARLEGRWAVEGGEALYEELTLRDPVVAWRLHSRDRSRILRALELCELTGKGEAPPAEPQRLGPIPIMIALDRPRDQLHHRIEHRIRQMVDAGWVEEVRALLAEGVSEDCPGMESLGYQELVAHLQGRMSLPEALAQIARRTRQYAKRQITWLRRDRRFRWLDLGRFGQAGVVDRIVDHWHRRIDAVRVDSCT
;
A
#
# COMPACT_ATOMS: atom_id res chain seq x y z
N MET A 1 -5.97 43.91 32.89
CA MET A 1 -6.65 42.63 32.72
C MET A 1 -5.73 41.68 31.99
N LYS A 2 -5.21 40.65 32.69
CA LYS A 2 -4.29 39.68 32.13
C LYS A 2 -5.12 38.47 31.63
N TRP A 3 -4.92 38.07 30.39
CA TRP A 3 -5.51 36.83 29.83
C TRP A 3 -4.74 35.63 30.38
N PRO A 4 -5.38 34.53 30.78
CA PRO A 4 -4.69 33.33 31.21
C PRO A 4 -4.20 32.54 29.98
N SER A 5 -2.92 32.19 30.04
CA SER A 5 -2.18 31.42 29.02
C SER A 5 -2.72 29.99 28.85
N GLY A 6 -3.46 29.75 27.75
CA GLY A 6 -4.03 28.46 27.40
C GLY A 6 -3.03 27.35 26.97
N HIS A 7 -1.72 27.61 27.03
CA HIS A 7 -0.72 26.64 26.60
C HIS A 7 -0.49 25.46 27.56
N ARG A 8 -0.76 25.64 28.87
CA ARG A 8 -0.54 24.55 29.85
C ARG A 8 -1.57 23.42 29.80
N ALA A 9 -2.77 23.69 29.33
CA ALA A 9 -3.81 22.66 29.24
C ALA A 9 -3.59 21.71 28.04
N VAL A 10 -3.03 22.22 26.95
CA VAL A 10 -2.71 21.43 25.75
C VAL A 10 -1.48 20.55 26.01
N GLU A 11 -0.44 21.07 26.66
CA GLU A 11 0.75 20.29 27.04
C GLU A 11 0.43 19.19 28.06
N ALA A 12 -0.45 19.46 29.04
CA ALA A 12 -0.88 18.45 30.02
C ALA A 12 -1.70 17.34 29.37
N PHE A 13 -2.48 17.64 28.32
CA PHE A 13 -3.21 16.63 27.54
C PHE A 13 -2.27 15.73 26.74
N PHE A 14 -1.22 16.29 26.13
CA PHE A 14 -0.18 15.52 25.42
C PHE A 14 0.70 14.69 26.37
N PHE A 15 0.96 15.14 27.61
CA PHE A 15 1.74 14.40 28.59
C PHE A 15 0.99 13.22 29.22
N SER A 16 -0.34 13.28 29.30
CA SER A 16 -1.17 12.20 29.85
C SER A 16 -1.32 10.99 28.91
N VAL A 17 -1.02 11.14 27.60
CA VAL A 17 -1.11 10.06 26.62
C VAL A 17 0.12 9.13 26.64
N ARG A 18 1.21 9.50 27.32
CA ARG A 18 2.49 8.75 27.35
C ARG A 18 2.49 7.44 28.14
N SER A 19 1.36 7.01 28.69
CA SER A 19 1.30 5.85 29.60
C SER A 19 0.40 4.71 29.13
N SER A 20 0.33 4.38 27.83
CA SER A 20 -0.31 3.11 27.48
C SER A 20 0.33 2.46 26.25
N SER A 21 0.91 1.29 26.46
CA SER A 21 1.30 0.29 25.47
C SER A 21 0.14 -0.17 24.54
N LEU A 22 -0.98 0.55 24.49
CA LEU A 22 -2.28 0.12 24.01
C LEU A 22 -2.86 0.97 22.87
N THR A 23 -2.07 1.87 22.25
CA THR A 23 -2.55 2.67 21.11
C THR A 23 -2.81 1.76 19.90
N PRO A 24 -4.06 1.66 19.40
CA PRO A 24 -4.39 0.80 18.26
C PRO A 24 -3.75 1.32 16.97
N LEU A 25 -3.45 0.41 16.04
CA LEU A 25 -3.09 0.79 14.68
C LEU A 25 -4.34 1.29 13.93
N LEU A 26 -4.27 2.46 13.30
CA LEU A 26 -5.31 2.95 12.39
C LEU A 26 -4.93 2.63 10.95
N VAL A 27 -5.73 1.82 10.27
CA VAL A 27 -5.54 1.44 8.86
C VAL A 27 -6.51 2.24 7.99
N ILE A 28 -6.01 3.03 7.04
CA ILE A 28 -6.82 3.80 6.08
C ILE A 28 -6.52 3.33 4.67
N CYS A 29 -7.44 2.58 4.09
CA CYS A 29 -7.32 1.99 2.77
C CYS A 29 -8.34 2.56 1.80
N GLY A 30 -8.22 2.15 0.53
CA GLY A 30 -9.18 2.48 -0.51
C GLY A 30 -8.54 2.45 -1.90
N PRO A 31 -9.33 2.54 -2.98
CA PRO A 31 -8.81 2.54 -4.34
C PRO A 31 -7.94 3.77 -4.63
N THR A 32 -7.08 3.65 -5.64
CA THR A 32 -6.35 4.82 -6.16
C THR A 32 -7.33 5.90 -6.62
N GLY A 33 -7.01 7.17 -6.40
CA GLY A 33 -7.89 8.30 -6.74
C GLY A 33 -9.00 8.61 -5.72
N VAL A 34 -9.25 7.77 -4.71
CA VAL A 34 -10.34 7.97 -3.74
C VAL A 34 -10.14 9.19 -2.82
N GLY A 35 -8.89 9.52 -2.46
CA GLY A 35 -8.55 10.64 -1.57
C GLY A 35 -7.85 10.23 -0.26
N LYS A 36 -7.24 9.04 -0.21
CA LYS A 36 -6.55 8.51 0.99
C LYS A 36 -5.54 9.47 1.61
N THR A 37 -4.59 9.98 0.82
CA THR A 37 -3.49 10.83 1.30
C THR A 37 -4.03 12.05 2.04
N HIS A 38 -4.97 12.77 1.42
CA HIS A 38 -5.57 13.95 2.03
C HIS A 38 -6.36 13.63 3.34
N THR A 39 -7.11 12.51 3.36
CA THR A 39 -7.81 12.06 4.56
C THR A 39 -6.81 11.69 5.66
N ALA A 40 -5.79 10.90 5.32
CA ALA A 40 -4.80 10.40 6.28
C ALA A 40 -3.97 11.52 6.91
N LEU A 41 -3.54 12.51 6.12
CA LEU A 41 -2.85 13.69 6.62
C LEU A 41 -3.67 14.42 7.69
N ARG A 42 -4.95 14.73 7.38
CA ARG A 42 -5.82 15.44 8.33
C ARG A 42 -6.14 14.63 9.59
N VAL A 43 -6.28 13.31 9.43
CA VAL A 43 -6.48 12.43 10.59
C VAL A 43 -5.21 12.38 11.43
N ALA A 44 -4.03 12.18 10.81
CA ALA A 44 -2.75 12.10 11.49
C ALA A 44 -2.45 13.39 12.30
N GLU A 45 -2.73 14.56 11.73
CA GLU A 45 -2.60 15.84 12.43
C GLU A 45 -3.48 15.95 13.68
N ARG A 46 -4.70 15.42 13.61
CA ARG A 46 -5.66 15.49 14.73
C ARG A 46 -5.39 14.47 15.84
N VAL A 47 -4.82 13.32 15.49
CA VAL A 47 -4.50 12.27 16.49
C VAL A 47 -3.05 12.31 16.94
N GLY A 48 -2.22 13.20 16.37
CA GLY A 48 -0.79 13.30 16.66
C GLY A 48 -0.02 12.07 16.19
N GLY A 49 -0.38 11.52 15.01
CA GLY A 49 0.18 10.28 14.51
C GLY A 49 1.11 10.42 13.31
N GLU A 50 1.86 9.36 13.00
CA GLU A 50 2.72 9.26 11.83
C GLU A 50 2.19 8.22 10.83
N ILE A 51 2.53 8.39 9.55
CA ILE A 51 2.01 7.58 8.46
C ILE A 51 3.05 6.56 8.00
N ILE A 52 2.67 5.29 7.89
CA ILE A 52 3.39 4.26 7.15
C ILE A 52 2.69 4.10 5.80
N SER A 53 3.39 4.36 4.69
CA SER A 53 2.82 4.22 3.35
C SER A 53 2.75 2.76 2.93
N ALA A 54 1.55 2.20 2.85
CA ALA A 54 1.26 0.87 2.30
C ALA A 54 0.98 0.96 0.79
N ASP A 55 1.91 1.57 0.06
CA ASP A 55 1.90 1.70 -1.39
C ASP A 55 3.18 1.12 -1.98
N SER A 56 3.05 0.08 -2.80
CA SER A 56 4.19 -0.65 -3.37
C SER A 56 4.96 0.13 -4.44
N ARG A 57 4.53 1.34 -4.78
CA ARG A 57 5.18 2.18 -5.80
C ARG A 57 5.81 3.45 -5.21
N GLN A 58 5.25 4.00 -4.14
CA GLN A 58 5.82 5.16 -3.44
C GLN A 58 7.12 4.85 -2.69
N ILE A 59 7.45 3.58 -2.53
CA ILE A 59 8.67 3.13 -1.88
C ILE A 59 9.92 3.44 -2.70
N TYR A 60 9.80 3.52 -4.03
CA TYR A 60 10.92 3.77 -4.94
C TYR A 60 11.31 5.25 -4.99
N ARG A 61 12.61 5.53 -4.96
CA ARG A 61 13.16 6.89 -5.18
C ARG A 61 12.92 7.34 -6.61
N LYS A 62 12.83 8.65 -6.83
CA LYS A 62 12.72 9.30 -8.14
C LYS A 62 11.43 9.01 -8.93
N LEU A 63 10.57 8.15 -8.44
CA LEU A 63 9.22 7.92 -9.00
C LEU A 63 8.22 8.72 -8.16
N ASP A 64 8.16 10.03 -8.34
CA ASP A 64 7.44 10.94 -7.46
C ASP A 64 6.07 11.33 -8.00
N ILE A 65 6.03 11.81 -9.24
CA ILE A 65 4.81 12.32 -9.88
C ILE A 65 3.87 11.17 -10.21
N GLY A 66 4.34 10.18 -10.97
CA GLY A 66 3.50 9.09 -11.44
C GLY A 66 2.97 8.16 -10.34
N THR A 67 3.64 8.09 -9.20
CA THR A 67 3.17 7.37 -8.03
C THR A 67 2.31 8.23 -7.10
N ALA A 68 2.16 9.52 -7.39
CA ALA A 68 1.52 10.53 -6.53
C ALA A 68 2.04 10.47 -5.09
N LYS A 69 3.33 10.44 -4.96
CA LYS A 69 4.03 10.42 -3.69
C LYS A 69 3.68 11.65 -2.86
N PRO A 70 3.58 11.54 -1.53
CA PRO A 70 3.40 12.70 -0.67
C PRO A 70 4.50 13.72 -0.91
N THR A 71 4.11 14.97 -1.12
CA THR A 71 5.03 16.08 -1.35
C THR A 71 5.95 16.32 -0.16
N SER A 72 7.08 17.00 -0.38
CA SER A 72 7.97 17.41 0.72
C SER A 72 7.26 18.29 1.75
N TYR A 73 6.28 19.10 1.32
CA TYR A 73 5.44 19.89 2.22
C TYR A 73 4.57 19.01 3.11
N GLU A 74 3.87 18.02 2.54
CA GLU A 74 3.03 17.07 3.27
C GLU A 74 3.85 16.23 4.25
N ARG A 75 5.04 15.76 3.84
CA ARG A 75 5.96 14.99 4.70
C ARG A 75 6.56 15.80 5.84
N ARG A 76 6.67 17.12 5.71
CA ARG A 76 7.08 18.00 6.84
C ARG A 76 5.95 18.21 7.85
N ARG A 77 4.70 18.18 7.42
CA ARG A 77 3.53 18.31 8.32
C ARG A 77 3.28 17.03 9.12
N VAL A 78 3.40 15.89 8.48
CA VAL A 78 3.25 14.56 9.09
C VAL A 78 4.37 13.67 8.58
N PRO A 79 5.17 13.04 9.45
CA PRO A 79 6.18 12.08 9.03
C PRO A 79 5.57 10.92 8.25
N HIS A 80 6.24 10.55 7.15
CA HIS A 80 5.85 9.41 6.31
C HIS A 80 7.00 8.42 6.24
N HIS A 81 6.71 7.17 6.55
CA HIS A 81 7.65 6.06 6.55
C HIS A 81 7.40 5.13 5.37
N LEU A 82 8.44 4.41 4.95
CA LEU A 82 8.45 3.51 3.80
C LEU A 82 8.10 4.23 2.48
N VAL A 83 8.58 5.46 2.36
CA VAL A 83 8.55 6.30 1.14
C VAL A 83 9.99 6.63 0.77
N ASN A 84 10.38 6.52 -0.51
CA ASN A 84 11.77 6.79 -0.97
C ASN A 84 12.84 5.90 -0.31
N VAL A 85 12.56 4.62 -0.11
CA VAL A 85 13.46 3.69 0.60
C VAL A 85 14.36 2.93 -0.36
N LEU A 86 13.87 2.63 -1.57
CA LEU A 86 14.51 1.75 -2.55
C LEU A 86 14.89 2.50 -3.82
N ASP A 87 15.88 2.00 -4.52
CA ASP A 87 16.16 2.42 -5.89
C ASP A 87 15.23 1.70 -6.86
N PRO A 88 14.94 2.27 -8.06
CA PRO A 88 13.99 1.68 -9.00
C PRO A 88 14.28 0.23 -9.41
N SER A 89 15.56 -0.17 -9.36
CA SER A 89 16.01 -1.53 -9.68
C SER A 89 15.82 -2.56 -8.57
N ASP A 90 15.57 -2.10 -7.33
CA ASP A 90 15.47 -3.00 -6.19
C ASP A 90 14.15 -3.77 -6.20
N SER A 91 14.20 -5.05 -5.86
CA SER A 91 13.02 -5.85 -5.59
C SER A 91 12.56 -5.69 -4.14
N PHE A 92 11.25 -5.71 -3.91
CA PHE A 92 10.71 -5.58 -2.56
C PHE A 92 9.44 -6.42 -2.36
N SER A 93 9.51 -7.32 -1.41
CA SER A 93 8.41 -8.24 -1.13
C SER A 93 7.42 -7.69 -0.09
N ALA A 94 6.19 -8.21 -0.11
CA ALA A 94 5.20 -7.92 0.92
C ALA A 94 5.64 -8.42 2.31
N GLY A 95 6.40 -9.51 2.37
CA GLY A 95 6.98 -10.02 3.63
C GLY A 95 7.98 -9.04 4.23
N GLU A 96 8.88 -8.50 3.42
CA GLU A 96 9.85 -7.49 3.87
C GLU A 96 9.17 -6.18 4.29
N PHE A 97 8.13 -5.76 3.55
CA PHE A 97 7.29 -4.63 3.97
C PHE A 97 6.66 -4.89 5.33
N GLY A 98 6.03 -6.05 5.52
CA GLY A 98 5.41 -6.45 6.78
C GLY A 98 6.40 -6.44 7.95
N ARG A 99 7.61 -6.97 7.73
CA ARG A 99 8.67 -6.98 8.74
C ARG A 99 9.07 -5.56 9.16
N ARG A 100 9.39 -4.68 8.18
CA ARG A 100 9.81 -3.29 8.47
C ARG A 100 8.69 -2.47 9.09
N SER A 101 7.47 -2.58 8.58
CA SER A 101 6.33 -1.85 9.14
C SER A 101 6.03 -2.28 10.58
N ARG A 102 6.12 -3.58 10.90
CA ARG A 102 5.92 -4.09 12.26
C ARG A 102 6.99 -3.64 13.24
N GLN A 103 8.27 -3.61 12.82
CA GLN A 103 9.34 -3.05 13.64
C GLN A 103 9.08 -1.58 13.99
N PHE A 104 8.65 -0.81 12.99
CA PHE A 104 8.29 0.59 13.20
C PHE A 104 7.11 0.73 14.17
N LEU A 105 6.05 -0.05 13.97
CA LEU A 105 4.86 -0.04 14.84
C LEU A 105 5.20 -0.38 16.28
N GLU A 106 6.07 -1.35 16.50
CA GLU A 106 6.49 -1.75 17.84
C GLU A 106 7.28 -0.63 18.54
N SER A 107 8.22 0.02 17.85
CA SER A 107 8.98 1.15 18.42
C SER A 107 8.08 2.35 18.73
N HIS A 108 7.10 2.66 17.86
CA HIS A 108 6.12 3.73 18.08
C HIS A 108 5.17 3.42 19.24
N ARG A 109 4.74 2.18 19.35
CA ARG A 109 3.90 1.71 20.44
C ARG A 109 4.59 1.88 21.81
N GLN A 110 5.87 1.57 21.89
CA GLN A 110 6.66 1.77 23.11
C GLN A 110 6.77 3.25 23.50
N GLN A 111 6.69 4.16 22.52
CA GLN A 111 6.69 5.61 22.74
C GLN A 111 5.27 6.18 23.00
N GLY A 112 4.23 5.34 22.92
CA GLY A 112 2.83 5.78 23.03
C GLY A 112 2.35 6.63 21.84
N ALA A 113 3.05 6.59 20.71
CA ALA A 113 2.72 7.38 19.53
C ALA A 113 1.65 6.68 18.67
N ALA A 114 0.76 7.46 18.08
CA ALA A 114 -0.22 6.96 17.13
C ALA A 114 0.42 6.62 15.79
N SER A 115 0.01 5.52 15.17
CA SER A 115 0.50 5.09 13.86
C SER A 115 -0.66 4.83 12.90
N LEU A 116 -0.52 5.32 11.67
CA LEU A 116 -1.48 5.15 10.60
C LEU A 116 -0.84 4.33 9.46
N LEU A 117 -1.42 3.19 9.11
CA LEU A 117 -1.05 2.43 7.91
C LEU A 117 -1.95 2.89 6.76
N VAL A 118 -1.39 3.53 5.75
CA VAL A 118 -2.16 4.21 4.70
C VAL A 118 -1.76 3.71 3.32
N GLY A 119 -2.70 3.14 2.58
CA GLY A 119 -2.37 2.70 1.22
C GLY A 119 -3.46 1.93 0.50
N GLY A 120 -3.08 1.36 -0.63
CA GLY A 120 -3.95 0.56 -1.48
C GLY A 120 -3.37 -0.80 -1.84
N SER A 121 -2.17 -1.14 -1.35
CA SER A 121 -1.51 -2.42 -1.58
C SER A 121 -1.99 -3.45 -0.56
N GLY A 122 -2.99 -4.26 -0.94
CA GLY A 122 -3.65 -5.20 -0.05
C GLY A 122 -2.68 -6.14 0.67
N MET A 123 -1.75 -6.73 -0.07
CA MET A 123 -0.74 -7.63 0.53
C MET A 123 0.16 -6.94 1.56
N TYR A 124 0.46 -5.63 1.39
CA TYR A 124 1.23 -4.88 2.38
C TYR A 124 0.44 -4.67 3.67
N ILE A 125 -0.86 -4.39 3.52
CA ILE A 125 -1.77 -4.25 4.66
C ILE A 125 -1.89 -5.58 5.40
N GLU A 126 -2.14 -6.67 4.68
CA GLU A 126 -2.24 -8.02 5.23
C GLU A 126 -0.94 -8.44 5.93
N ALA A 127 0.20 -8.26 5.28
CA ALA A 127 1.52 -8.54 5.84
C ALA A 127 1.79 -7.77 7.14
N THR A 128 1.30 -6.53 7.23
CA THR A 128 1.46 -5.71 8.43
C THR A 128 0.49 -6.13 9.53
N VAL A 129 -0.80 -6.28 9.22
CA VAL A 129 -1.86 -6.51 10.21
C VAL A 129 -1.87 -7.96 10.69
N ASP A 130 -1.88 -8.91 9.77
CA ASP A 130 -2.08 -10.34 10.06
C ASP A 130 -0.77 -11.12 10.04
N GLY A 131 0.24 -10.61 9.35
CA GLY A 131 1.45 -11.36 8.99
C GLY A 131 1.21 -12.19 7.73
N LEU A 132 2.27 -12.41 7.01
CA LEU A 132 2.31 -13.45 5.98
C LEU A 132 2.93 -14.67 6.64
N GLY A 133 2.45 -15.88 6.30
CA GLY A 133 3.02 -17.14 6.78
C GLY A 133 4.53 -17.18 6.65
N THR A 134 5.17 -18.11 7.33
CA THR A 134 6.60 -18.38 7.25
C THR A 134 6.94 -18.92 5.85
N SER A 135 6.63 -18.12 4.83
CA SER A 135 7.03 -18.44 3.46
C SER A 135 8.53 -18.21 3.33
N PRO A 136 9.30 -19.15 2.79
CA PRO A 136 10.69 -18.91 2.49
C PRO A 136 10.89 -17.61 1.70
N ALA A 137 11.99 -16.91 1.96
CA ALA A 137 12.39 -15.80 1.12
C ALA A 137 12.46 -16.26 -0.34
N THR A 138 12.24 -15.35 -1.28
CA THR A 138 12.45 -15.63 -2.69
C THR A 138 13.92 -15.99 -2.94
N ASP A 139 14.16 -17.13 -3.54
CA ASP A 139 15.47 -17.49 -4.04
C ASP A 139 15.63 -16.88 -5.44
N GLU A 140 16.52 -15.88 -5.58
CA GLU A 140 16.70 -15.13 -6.82
C GLU A 140 17.21 -16.02 -7.96
N GLY A 141 18.09 -16.99 -7.67
CA GLY A 141 18.61 -17.93 -8.66
C GLY A 141 17.54 -18.88 -9.17
N LEU A 142 16.77 -19.46 -8.26
CA LEU A 142 15.64 -20.30 -8.59
C LEU A 142 14.56 -19.52 -9.35
N ARG A 143 14.29 -18.30 -8.92
CA ARG A 143 13.32 -17.44 -9.58
C ARG A 143 13.72 -17.10 -11.01
N ALA A 144 14.97 -16.71 -11.24
CA ALA A 144 15.49 -16.43 -12.57
C ALA A 144 15.42 -17.67 -13.48
N ARG A 145 15.74 -18.86 -12.95
CA ARG A 145 15.62 -20.13 -13.69
C ARG A 145 14.16 -20.40 -14.11
N LEU A 146 13.22 -20.26 -13.21
CA LEU A 146 11.79 -20.46 -13.49
C LEU A 146 11.25 -19.43 -14.49
N GLU A 147 11.71 -18.19 -14.42
CA GLU A 147 11.35 -17.14 -15.38
C GLU A 147 11.92 -17.44 -16.78
N GLY A 148 13.16 -17.91 -16.86
CA GLY A 148 13.75 -18.38 -18.11
C GLY A 148 12.98 -19.56 -18.71
N ARG A 149 12.59 -20.53 -17.89
CA ARG A 149 11.73 -21.64 -18.32
C ARG A 149 10.37 -21.15 -18.83
N TRP A 150 9.76 -20.20 -18.14
CA TRP A 150 8.49 -19.61 -18.60
C TRP A 150 8.60 -18.98 -19.99
N ALA A 151 9.74 -18.32 -20.29
CA ALA A 151 9.98 -17.69 -21.59
C ALA A 151 10.18 -18.72 -22.72
N VAL A 152 10.78 -19.88 -22.42
CA VAL A 152 11.12 -20.92 -23.40
C VAL A 152 10.01 -21.96 -23.54
N GLU A 153 9.53 -22.49 -22.43
CA GLU A 153 8.56 -23.62 -22.40
C GLU A 153 7.10 -23.14 -22.45
N GLY A 154 6.85 -21.87 -22.06
CA GLY A 154 5.50 -21.29 -21.97
C GLY A 154 4.82 -21.56 -20.64
N GLY A 155 3.76 -20.78 -20.39
CA GLY A 155 3.02 -20.83 -19.11
C GLY A 155 2.22 -22.11 -18.91
N GLU A 156 1.82 -22.76 -19.98
CA GLU A 156 0.98 -23.98 -19.92
C GLU A 156 1.81 -25.17 -19.40
N ALA A 157 3.05 -25.35 -19.89
CA ALA A 157 3.94 -26.39 -19.42
C ALA A 157 4.26 -26.26 -17.92
N LEU A 158 4.53 -25.03 -17.45
CA LEU A 158 4.79 -24.80 -16.02
C LEU A 158 3.52 -24.97 -15.15
N TYR A 159 2.35 -24.68 -15.69
CA TYR A 159 1.08 -24.94 -15.01
C TYR A 159 0.79 -26.44 -14.89
N GLU A 160 1.08 -27.22 -15.94
CA GLU A 160 0.99 -28.68 -15.90
C GLU A 160 1.95 -29.26 -14.86
N GLU A 161 3.22 -28.79 -14.82
CA GLU A 161 4.18 -29.19 -13.80
C GLU A 161 3.66 -28.89 -12.39
N LEU A 162 3.10 -27.70 -12.16
CA LEU A 162 2.49 -27.34 -10.87
C LEU A 162 1.32 -28.27 -10.54
N THR A 163 0.51 -28.63 -11.54
CA THR A 163 -0.62 -29.56 -11.36
C THR A 163 -0.18 -30.94 -10.91
N LEU A 164 0.97 -31.41 -11.39
CA LEU A 164 1.58 -32.67 -10.96
C LEU A 164 2.18 -32.59 -9.55
N ARG A 165 2.80 -31.46 -9.20
CA ARG A 165 3.47 -31.28 -7.90
C ARG A 165 2.51 -30.93 -6.76
N ASP A 166 1.54 -30.06 -7.03
CA ASP A 166 0.53 -29.61 -6.07
C ASP A 166 -0.80 -29.29 -6.76
N PRO A 167 -1.63 -30.33 -7.02
CA PRO A 167 -2.90 -30.17 -7.72
C PRO A 167 -3.88 -29.27 -6.95
N VAL A 168 -3.78 -29.17 -5.62
CA VAL A 168 -4.66 -28.34 -4.81
C VAL A 168 -4.38 -26.86 -5.04
N VAL A 169 -3.12 -26.50 -5.10
CA VAL A 169 -2.70 -25.11 -5.41
C VAL A 169 -2.99 -24.79 -6.87
N ALA A 170 -2.64 -25.68 -7.79
CA ALA A 170 -2.89 -25.49 -9.23
C ALA A 170 -4.36 -25.21 -9.53
N TRP A 171 -5.29 -25.97 -8.94
CA TRP A 171 -6.74 -25.79 -9.14
C TRP A 171 -7.28 -24.39 -8.76
N ARG A 172 -6.59 -23.70 -7.83
CA ARG A 172 -6.96 -22.34 -7.40
C ARG A 172 -6.39 -21.25 -8.30
N LEU A 173 -5.46 -21.58 -9.20
CA LEU A 173 -4.76 -20.66 -10.07
C LEU A 173 -5.27 -20.76 -11.50
N HIS A 174 -5.23 -19.63 -12.20
CA HIS A 174 -5.45 -19.64 -13.64
C HIS A 174 -4.12 -19.92 -14.36
N SER A 175 -4.09 -20.73 -15.43
CA SER A 175 -2.89 -21.09 -16.20
C SER A 175 -2.10 -19.89 -16.76
N ARG A 176 -2.73 -18.71 -16.83
CA ARG A 176 -2.08 -17.45 -17.25
C ARG A 176 -1.57 -16.60 -16.09
N ASP A 177 -1.71 -17.06 -14.84
CA ASP A 177 -1.24 -16.30 -13.67
C ASP A 177 0.25 -16.59 -13.42
N ARG A 178 1.10 -16.03 -14.31
CA ARG A 178 2.56 -16.21 -14.28
C ARG A 178 3.14 -16.05 -12.88
N SER A 179 2.82 -14.96 -12.22
CA SER A 179 3.44 -14.63 -10.93
C SER A 179 3.15 -15.66 -9.85
N ARG A 180 1.89 -16.12 -9.76
CA ARG A 180 1.50 -17.13 -8.77
C ARG A 180 1.97 -18.52 -9.11
N ILE A 181 1.96 -18.91 -10.38
CA ILE A 181 2.49 -20.21 -10.82
C ILE A 181 3.97 -20.32 -10.53
N LEU A 182 4.76 -19.31 -10.91
CA LEU A 182 6.21 -19.30 -10.64
C LEU A 182 6.50 -19.33 -9.14
N ARG A 183 5.72 -18.60 -8.32
CA ARG A 183 5.89 -18.64 -6.86
C ARG A 183 5.51 -19.99 -6.27
N ALA A 184 4.44 -20.61 -6.74
CA ALA A 184 4.04 -21.94 -6.29
C ALA A 184 5.08 -23.00 -6.64
N LEU A 185 5.65 -22.97 -7.84
CA LEU A 185 6.75 -23.88 -8.24
C LEU A 185 8.02 -23.63 -7.40
N GLU A 186 8.37 -22.36 -7.16
CA GLU A 186 9.48 -22.01 -6.28
C GLU A 186 9.27 -22.59 -4.88
N LEU A 187 8.07 -22.48 -4.32
CA LEU A 187 7.73 -23.07 -3.03
C LEU A 187 7.75 -24.59 -3.05
N CYS A 188 7.27 -25.23 -4.12
CA CYS A 188 7.39 -26.69 -4.29
C CYS A 188 8.85 -27.16 -4.25
N GLU A 189 9.76 -26.41 -4.85
CA GLU A 189 11.20 -26.76 -4.83
C GLU A 189 11.83 -26.54 -3.44
N LEU A 190 11.45 -25.47 -2.74
CA LEU A 190 12.03 -25.12 -1.44
C LEU A 190 11.42 -25.91 -0.27
N THR A 191 10.14 -26.30 -0.34
CA THR A 191 9.41 -26.86 0.80
C THR A 191 8.67 -28.16 0.50
N GLY A 192 8.62 -28.57 -0.75
CA GLY A 192 7.80 -29.70 -1.21
C GLY A 192 6.31 -29.37 -1.40
N LYS A 193 5.86 -28.14 -1.15
CA LYS A 193 4.47 -27.69 -1.29
C LYS A 193 4.39 -26.37 -2.04
N GLY A 194 3.39 -26.21 -2.91
CA GLY A 194 3.18 -24.99 -3.70
C GLY A 194 2.60 -23.80 -2.92
N GLU A 195 2.27 -24.00 -1.68
CA GLU A 195 1.72 -22.96 -0.80
C GLU A 195 2.49 -22.92 0.53
N ALA A 196 2.75 -21.73 1.02
CA ALA A 196 3.30 -21.58 2.36
C ALA A 196 2.23 -21.95 3.40
N PRO A 197 2.62 -22.51 4.56
CA PRO A 197 1.68 -22.74 5.65
C PRO A 197 1.00 -21.43 6.03
N PRO A 198 -0.29 -21.47 6.41
CA PRO A 198 -0.97 -20.29 6.89
C PRO A 198 -0.18 -19.64 8.02
N ALA A 199 -0.09 -18.32 8.00
CA ALA A 199 0.55 -17.59 9.09
C ALA A 199 -0.20 -17.87 10.39
N GLU A 200 0.52 -18.22 11.45
CA GLU A 200 -0.04 -18.02 12.77
C GLU A 200 -0.32 -16.52 12.95
N PRO A 201 -1.53 -16.15 13.39
CA PRO A 201 -1.88 -14.75 13.55
C PRO A 201 -0.92 -14.07 14.52
N GLN A 202 0.03 -13.33 14.01
CA GLN A 202 0.91 -12.52 14.85
C GLN A 202 0.15 -11.23 15.19
N ARG A 203 -0.58 -11.25 16.29
CA ARG A 203 -1.34 -10.08 16.73
C ARG A 203 -0.41 -8.90 17.01
N LEU A 204 -0.69 -7.76 16.38
CA LEU A 204 -0.01 -6.48 16.60
C LEU A 204 -0.60 -5.72 17.81
N GLY A 205 -0.67 -6.33 19.00
CA GLY A 205 -1.27 -5.66 20.16
C GLY A 205 -2.80 -5.48 20.02
N PRO A 206 -3.36 -4.30 20.34
CA PRO A 206 -4.80 -4.04 20.25
C PRO A 206 -5.34 -4.25 18.83
N ILE A 207 -6.60 -4.68 18.73
CA ILE A 207 -7.28 -4.88 17.43
C ILE A 207 -7.21 -3.59 16.60
N PRO A 208 -6.66 -3.62 15.37
CA PRO A 208 -6.53 -2.45 14.53
C PRO A 208 -7.90 -1.86 14.17
N ILE A 209 -7.95 -0.54 14.02
CA ILE A 209 -9.10 0.17 13.47
C ILE A 209 -8.95 0.18 11.94
N MET A 210 -9.81 -0.52 11.22
CA MET A 210 -9.70 -0.70 9.78
C MET A 210 -10.77 0.10 9.04
N ILE A 211 -10.35 1.11 8.28
CA ILE A 211 -11.22 1.99 7.50
C ILE A 211 -10.95 1.82 6.01
N ALA A 212 -11.99 1.55 5.24
CA ALA A 212 -11.96 1.56 3.78
C ALA A 212 -12.68 2.81 3.27
N LEU A 213 -11.99 3.65 2.52
CA LEU A 213 -12.58 4.80 1.84
C LEU A 213 -13.19 4.37 0.51
N ASP A 214 -14.40 4.85 0.25
CA ASP A 214 -15.10 4.62 -1.02
C ASP A 214 -15.59 5.95 -1.61
N ARG A 215 -16.02 5.88 -2.85
CA ARG A 215 -16.63 6.97 -3.61
C ARG A 215 -17.48 6.41 -4.74
N PRO A 216 -18.58 7.05 -5.13
CA PRO A 216 -19.34 6.68 -6.31
C PRO A 216 -18.43 6.48 -7.53
N ARG A 217 -18.71 5.43 -8.29
CA ARG A 217 -17.81 4.95 -9.36
C ARG A 217 -17.51 6.00 -10.43
N ASP A 218 -18.51 6.77 -10.81
CA ASP A 218 -18.40 7.86 -11.76
C ASP A 218 -17.47 8.96 -11.26
N GLN A 219 -17.63 9.37 -9.99
CA GLN A 219 -16.74 10.34 -9.36
C GLN A 219 -15.31 9.81 -9.25
N LEU A 220 -15.13 8.52 -8.92
CA LEU A 220 -13.79 7.90 -8.84
C LEU A 220 -13.11 7.91 -10.22
N HIS A 221 -13.83 7.56 -11.27
CA HIS A 221 -13.30 7.56 -12.65
C HIS A 221 -12.90 8.96 -13.09
N HIS A 222 -13.77 9.96 -12.86
CA HIS A 222 -13.45 11.37 -13.18
C HIS A 222 -12.21 11.85 -12.42
N ARG A 223 -12.07 11.51 -11.15
CA ARG A 223 -10.89 11.86 -10.34
C ARG A 223 -9.61 11.19 -10.84
N ILE A 224 -9.70 9.94 -11.30
CA ILE A 224 -8.55 9.24 -11.89
C ILE A 224 -8.09 9.97 -13.16
N GLU A 225 -9.00 10.33 -14.06
CA GLU A 225 -8.67 11.03 -15.29
C GLU A 225 -8.11 12.43 -15.04
N HIS A 226 -8.75 13.19 -14.15
CA HIS A 226 -8.26 14.50 -13.75
C HIS A 226 -6.85 14.43 -13.15
N ARG A 227 -6.59 13.46 -12.27
CA ARG A 227 -5.28 13.27 -11.65
C ARG A 227 -4.20 12.90 -12.67
N ILE A 228 -4.50 12.08 -13.66
CA ILE A 228 -3.56 11.73 -14.73
C ILE A 228 -3.15 12.99 -15.50
N ARG A 229 -4.10 13.88 -15.85
CA ARG A 229 -3.78 15.16 -16.48
C ARG A 229 -2.89 16.03 -15.59
N GLN A 230 -3.24 16.18 -14.30
CA GLN A 230 -2.40 16.90 -13.34
C GLN A 230 -0.98 16.34 -13.23
N MET A 231 -0.80 15.02 -13.30
CA MET A 231 0.52 14.40 -13.30
C MET A 231 1.33 14.76 -14.55
N VAL A 232 0.68 14.78 -15.72
CA VAL A 232 1.34 15.21 -16.98
C VAL A 232 1.71 16.68 -16.90
N ASP A 233 0.79 17.54 -16.47
CA ASP A 233 1.02 18.97 -16.28
C ASP A 233 2.14 19.26 -15.26
N ALA A 234 2.32 18.38 -14.28
CA ALA A 234 3.39 18.44 -13.29
C ALA A 234 4.74 17.88 -13.77
N GLY A 235 4.83 17.38 -15.01
CA GLY A 235 6.08 16.90 -15.62
C GLY A 235 6.29 15.39 -15.53
N TRP A 236 5.25 14.58 -15.51
CA TRP A 236 5.40 13.13 -15.44
C TRP A 236 6.14 12.53 -16.64
N VAL A 237 5.96 13.06 -17.84
CA VAL A 237 6.69 12.63 -19.03
C VAL A 237 8.20 12.91 -18.87
N GLU A 238 8.54 14.09 -18.32
CA GLU A 238 9.90 14.51 -18.04
C GLU A 238 10.53 13.67 -16.94
N GLU A 239 9.78 13.29 -15.91
CA GLU A 239 10.23 12.36 -14.86
C GLU A 239 10.66 11.00 -15.49
N VAL A 240 9.84 10.43 -16.37
CA VAL A 240 10.18 9.17 -17.06
C VAL A 240 11.39 9.34 -17.98
N ARG A 241 11.47 10.44 -18.71
CA ARG A 241 12.62 10.76 -19.58
C ARG A 241 13.92 10.86 -18.78
N ALA A 242 13.88 11.52 -17.63
CA ALA A 242 15.04 11.65 -16.74
C ALA A 242 15.51 10.30 -16.20
N LEU A 243 14.58 9.44 -15.76
CA LEU A 243 14.91 8.08 -15.31
C LEU A 243 15.63 7.27 -16.38
N LEU A 244 15.12 7.29 -17.61
CA LEU A 244 15.76 6.59 -18.74
C LEU A 244 17.14 7.18 -19.07
N ALA A 245 17.29 8.51 -19.03
CA ALA A 245 18.57 9.19 -19.27
C ALA A 245 19.61 8.89 -18.18
N GLU A 246 19.18 8.62 -16.96
CA GLU A 246 20.04 8.16 -15.86
C GLU A 246 20.39 6.66 -15.94
N GLY A 247 19.91 5.94 -16.95
CA GLY A 247 20.20 4.52 -17.16
C GLY A 247 19.28 3.57 -16.38
N VAL A 248 18.15 4.04 -15.85
CA VAL A 248 17.16 3.16 -15.22
C VAL A 248 16.53 2.29 -16.30
N SER A 249 16.66 0.95 -16.15
CA SER A 249 16.07 0.00 -17.09
C SER A 249 14.56 0.10 -17.14
N GLU A 250 13.97 0.09 -18.33
CA GLU A 250 12.52 0.08 -18.50
C GLU A 250 11.84 -1.16 -17.90
N ASP A 251 12.59 -2.27 -17.75
CA ASP A 251 12.11 -3.53 -17.21
C ASP A 251 12.31 -3.67 -15.69
N CYS A 252 12.87 -2.66 -15.02
CA CYS A 252 13.12 -2.75 -13.58
C CYS A 252 11.82 -2.65 -12.75
N PRO A 253 11.79 -3.18 -11.51
CA PRO A 253 10.60 -3.25 -10.67
C PRO A 253 9.89 -1.91 -10.46
N GLY A 254 10.64 -0.81 -10.32
CA GLY A 254 10.08 0.54 -10.19
C GLY A 254 9.30 0.97 -11.43
N MET A 255 9.83 0.68 -12.61
CA MET A 255 9.24 1.05 -13.90
C MET A 255 8.01 0.23 -14.29
N GLU A 256 7.72 -0.88 -13.59
CA GLU A 256 6.42 -1.57 -13.68
C GLU A 256 5.26 -0.78 -13.07
N SER A 257 5.52 0.38 -12.50
CA SER A 257 4.48 1.26 -11.97
C SER A 257 3.51 1.69 -13.06
N LEU A 258 2.22 1.79 -12.70
CA LEU A 258 1.17 2.17 -13.65
C LEU A 258 1.50 3.50 -14.32
N GLY A 259 1.52 3.50 -15.64
CA GLY A 259 1.75 4.65 -16.48
C GLY A 259 3.19 4.83 -16.94
N TYR A 260 4.17 4.28 -16.23
CA TYR A 260 5.57 4.42 -16.64
C TYR A 260 5.85 3.68 -17.95
N GLN A 261 5.41 2.44 -18.09
CA GLN A 261 5.57 1.66 -19.32
C GLN A 261 4.89 2.31 -20.54
N GLU A 262 3.71 2.88 -20.34
CA GLU A 262 3.00 3.59 -21.40
C GLU A 262 3.74 4.87 -21.80
N LEU A 263 4.30 5.61 -20.85
CA LEU A 263 5.10 6.81 -21.15
C LEU A 263 6.47 6.45 -21.75
N VAL A 264 7.10 5.34 -21.37
CA VAL A 264 8.29 4.81 -22.06
C VAL A 264 7.96 4.52 -23.52
N ALA A 265 6.86 3.82 -23.80
CA ALA A 265 6.43 3.53 -25.16
C ALA A 265 6.15 4.81 -25.98
N HIS A 266 5.61 5.84 -25.35
CA HIS A 266 5.45 7.16 -25.95
C HIS A 266 6.79 7.82 -26.29
N LEU A 267 7.72 7.86 -25.34
CA LEU A 267 9.05 8.46 -25.54
C LEU A 267 9.87 7.75 -26.61
N GLN A 268 9.64 6.47 -26.84
CA GLN A 268 10.25 5.66 -27.91
C GLN A 268 9.50 5.74 -29.24
N GLY A 269 8.43 6.56 -29.36
CA GLY A 269 7.65 6.70 -30.58
C GLY A 269 6.73 5.52 -30.91
N ARG A 270 6.56 4.55 -30.01
CA ARG A 270 5.68 3.38 -30.19
C ARG A 270 4.20 3.70 -30.06
N MET A 271 3.83 4.82 -29.44
CA MET A 271 2.47 5.33 -29.33
C MET A 271 2.45 6.84 -29.11
N SER A 272 1.35 7.50 -29.47
CA SER A 272 1.15 8.91 -29.17
C SER A 272 0.85 9.16 -27.68
N LEU A 273 1.09 10.39 -27.20
CA LEU A 273 0.76 10.73 -25.79
C LEU A 273 -0.74 10.56 -25.49
N PRO A 274 -1.71 10.98 -26.34
CA PRO A 274 -3.11 10.72 -26.07
C PRO A 274 -3.45 9.23 -25.92
N GLU A 275 -2.87 8.36 -26.74
CA GLU A 275 -3.05 6.90 -26.63
C GLU A 275 -2.49 6.35 -25.33
N ALA A 276 -1.27 6.77 -24.93
CA ALA A 276 -0.66 6.41 -23.66
C ALA A 276 -1.55 6.81 -22.49
N LEU A 277 -2.05 8.03 -22.45
CA LEU A 277 -2.92 8.53 -21.38
C LEU A 277 -4.26 7.78 -21.31
N ALA A 278 -4.85 7.47 -22.45
CA ALA A 278 -6.07 6.66 -22.50
C ALA A 278 -5.85 5.24 -21.93
N GLN A 279 -4.71 4.63 -22.27
CA GLN A 279 -4.33 3.32 -21.73
C GLN A 279 -4.04 3.37 -20.23
N ILE A 280 -3.30 4.37 -19.75
CA ILE A 280 -3.06 4.61 -18.33
C ILE A 280 -4.37 4.75 -17.57
N ALA A 281 -5.30 5.57 -18.06
CA ALA A 281 -6.61 5.75 -17.41
C ALA A 281 -7.39 4.43 -17.33
N ARG A 282 -7.41 3.64 -18.39
CA ARG A 282 -8.05 2.32 -18.42
C ARG A 282 -7.44 1.37 -17.40
N ARG A 283 -6.11 1.24 -17.38
CA ARG A 283 -5.39 0.35 -16.45
C ARG A 283 -5.55 0.81 -15.00
N THR A 284 -5.55 2.12 -14.74
CA THR A 284 -5.76 2.70 -13.41
C THR A 284 -7.17 2.40 -12.90
N ARG A 285 -8.22 2.51 -13.74
CA ARG A 285 -9.59 2.11 -13.37
C ARG A 285 -9.69 0.61 -13.05
N GLN A 286 -9.02 -0.24 -13.82
CA GLN A 286 -8.96 -1.69 -13.56
C GLN A 286 -8.23 -1.99 -12.23
N TYR A 287 -7.15 -1.26 -11.95
CA TYR A 287 -6.43 -1.40 -10.69
C TYR A 287 -7.30 -0.98 -9.50
N ALA A 288 -7.99 0.15 -9.59
CA ALA A 288 -8.94 0.60 -8.57
C ALA A 288 -10.03 -0.46 -8.30
N LYS A 289 -10.58 -1.09 -9.35
CA LYS A 289 -11.55 -2.19 -9.23
C LYS A 289 -10.94 -3.38 -8.46
N ARG A 290 -9.70 -3.77 -8.77
CA ARG A 290 -9.02 -4.88 -8.06
C ARG A 290 -8.83 -4.55 -6.58
N GLN A 291 -8.44 -3.31 -6.25
CA GLN A 291 -8.30 -2.86 -4.85
C GLN A 291 -9.63 -2.95 -4.09
N ILE A 292 -10.73 -2.48 -4.68
CA ILE A 292 -12.08 -2.58 -4.06
C ILE A 292 -12.46 -4.05 -3.84
N THR A 293 -12.23 -4.91 -4.85
CA THR A 293 -12.54 -6.34 -4.74
C THR A 293 -11.75 -7.01 -3.62
N TRP A 294 -10.48 -6.64 -3.46
CA TRP A 294 -9.64 -7.16 -2.39
C TRP A 294 -10.15 -6.68 -1.03
N LEU A 295 -10.38 -5.39 -0.85
CA LEU A 295 -10.87 -4.81 0.40
C LEU A 295 -12.22 -5.39 0.85
N ARG A 296 -13.11 -5.74 -0.08
CA ARG A 296 -14.43 -6.32 0.23
C ARG A 296 -14.37 -7.74 0.79
N ARG A 297 -13.24 -8.45 0.64
CA ARG A 297 -13.07 -9.80 1.22
C ARG A 297 -12.88 -9.76 2.73
N ASP A 298 -12.34 -8.67 3.26
CA ASP A 298 -12.09 -8.50 4.68
C ASP A 298 -13.21 -7.71 5.35
N ARG A 299 -14.03 -8.42 6.15
CA ARG A 299 -15.19 -7.83 6.86
C ARG A 299 -14.82 -6.91 8.01
N ARG A 300 -13.55 -6.82 8.40
CA ARG A 300 -13.08 -5.91 9.44
C ARG A 300 -13.12 -4.46 9.01
N PHE A 301 -13.10 -4.18 7.68
CA PHE A 301 -13.14 -2.82 7.17
C PHE A 301 -14.50 -2.14 7.37
N ARG A 302 -14.49 -1.00 8.05
CA ARG A 302 -15.60 -0.07 8.04
C ARG A 302 -15.50 0.85 6.82
N TRP A 303 -16.49 0.80 5.97
CA TRP A 303 -16.54 1.59 4.75
C TRP A 303 -17.08 3.00 5.01
N LEU A 304 -16.35 4.02 4.52
CA LEU A 304 -16.76 5.42 4.59
C LEU A 304 -16.76 6.04 3.19
N ASP A 305 -17.94 6.48 2.75
CA ASP A 305 -18.16 7.09 1.43
C ASP A 305 -17.86 8.60 1.46
N LEU A 306 -16.78 9.00 0.77
CA LEU A 306 -16.37 10.39 0.60
C LEU A 306 -17.36 11.20 -0.26
N GLY A 307 -18.13 10.56 -1.14
CA GLY A 307 -19.19 11.20 -1.91
C GLY A 307 -20.35 11.63 -1.02
N ARG A 308 -20.69 10.79 -0.03
CA ARG A 308 -21.81 11.04 0.89
C ARG A 308 -21.45 12.00 2.03
N PHE A 309 -20.29 11.81 2.65
CA PHE A 309 -19.94 12.54 3.88
C PHE A 309 -19.01 13.72 3.65
N GLY A 310 -18.47 13.86 2.44
CA GLY A 310 -17.42 14.83 2.16
C GLY A 310 -16.10 14.52 2.88
N GLN A 311 -15.08 15.31 2.59
CA GLN A 311 -13.74 15.10 3.16
C GLN A 311 -13.72 15.35 4.68
N ALA A 312 -14.28 16.47 5.13
CA ALA A 312 -14.30 16.83 6.54
C ALA A 312 -15.11 15.82 7.38
N GLY A 313 -16.31 15.47 6.91
CA GLY A 313 -17.19 14.54 7.64
C GLY A 313 -16.61 13.12 7.73
N VAL A 314 -15.79 12.68 6.77
CA VAL A 314 -15.05 11.40 6.87
C VAL A 314 -13.94 11.49 7.90
N VAL A 315 -13.16 12.57 7.89
CA VAL A 315 -12.10 12.81 8.90
C VAL A 315 -12.69 12.80 10.31
N ASP A 316 -13.78 13.55 10.55
CA ASP A 316 -14.44 13.60 11.86
C ASP A 316 -14.87 12.22 12.33
N ARG A 317 -15.52 11.42 11.47
CA ARG A 317 -15.95 10.06 11.80
C ARG A 317 -14.80 9.11 12.15
N ILE A 318 -13.66 9.27 11.48
CA ILE A 318 -12.46 8.46 11.76
C ILE A 318 -11.88 8.86 13.12
N VAL A 319 -11.73 10.15 13.38
CA VAL A 319 -11.17 10.68 14.64
C VAL A 319 -12.07 10.35 15.82
N ASP A 320 -13.40 10.50 15.69
CA ASP A 320 -14.35 10.11 16.73
C ASP A 320 -14.30 8.60 17.01
N HIS A 321 -14.14 7.78 15.97
CA HIS A 321 -14.01 6.35 16.15
C HIS A 321 -12.69 5.97 16.83
N TRP A 322 -11.60 6.66 16.49
CA TRP A 322 -10.29 6.52 17.12
C TRP A 322 -10.37 6.81 18.63
N HIS A 323 -10.93 7.94 19.04
CA HIS A 323 -11.03 8.32 20.45
C HIS A 323 -11.85 7.30 21.24
N ARG A 324 -13.04 6.92 20.74
CA ARG A 324 -13.86 5.88 21.41
C ARG A 324 -13.14 4.56 21.60
N ARG A 325 -12.26 4.16 20.67
CA ARG A 325 -11.49 2.91 20.80
C ARG A 325 -10.38 3.03 21.81
N ILE A 326 -9.71 4.18 21.89
CA ILE A 326 -8.70 4.44 22.93
C ILE A 326 -9.35 4.42 24.32
N ASP A 327 -10.48 5.07 24.49
CA ASP A 327 -11.19 5.12 25.78
C ASP A 327 -11.63 3.71 26.22
N ALA A 328 -12.15 2.89 25.30
CA ALA A 328 -12.53 1.51 25.59
C ALA A 328 -11.32 0.66 26.05
N VAL A 329 -10.18 0.77 25.36
CA VAL A 329 -8.96 0.03 25.73
C VAL A 329 -8.42 0.46 27.11
N ARG A 330 -8.57 1.74 27.48
CA ARG A 330 -8.18 2.24 28.82
C ARG A 330 -9.04 1.67 29.95
N VAL A 331 -10.34 1.53 29.72
CA VAL A 331 -11.25 0.95 30.70
C VAL A 331 -10.92 -0.51 30.95
N ASP A 332 -10.71 -1.31 29.88
CA ASP A 332 -10.39 -2.74 29.98
C ASP A 332 -9.01 -3.01 30.66
N SER A 333 -8.10 -2.03 30.66
CA SER A 333 -6.78 -2.16 31.30
C SER A 333 -6.76 -1.76 32.79
N CYS A 334 -7.84 -1.17 33.29
CA CYS A 334 -8.00 -0.76 34.70
C CYS A 334 -8.87 -1.73 35.51
N THR A 335 -9.45 -2.73 34.87
CA THR A 335 -10.17 -3.85 35.50
C THR A 335 -9.34 -5.12 35.51
#